data_0b5b0a43de42a21884c92ce1612f5c75
#
_entry.id   0b5b0a43de42a21884c92ce1612f5c75
#
_cell.length_a   1.000
_cell.length_b   1.000
_cell.length_c   1.000
_cell.angle_alpha   90.00
_cell.angle_beta   90.00
_cell.angle_gamma   90.00
#
_symmetry.space_group_name_H-M   'P 1'
#
loop_
_entity.id
_entity.type
_entity.pdbx_description
1 polymer ?
#
loop_
_entity_poly.entity_id
_entity_poly.type
_entity_poly.pdbx_seq_one_letter_code
_entity_poly.pdbx_strand_id
1 'polypeptide(L)'
;MTPVKETKEYNRIFRKVLFQVLIDPTRGKLFKDLCDARGEKASAVLRELAYQYAETHADGEDYKNAESEDMRLMNKAQESRIANGFNWTKKCEE
;
A
#
# COMPACT_ATOMS: atom_id res chain seq x y z
N MET A 1 14.37 8.39 -17.94
CA MET A 1 13.30 8.11 -16.98
C MET A 1 13.25 6.66 -16.53
N THR A 2 14.37 6.22 -16.15
CA THR A 2 14.50 4.84 -15.67
C THR A 2 13.54 4.49 -14.53
N PRO A 3 13.35 5.39 -13.54
CA PRO A 3 12.45 5.07 -12.44
C PRO A 3 11.02 4.73 -12.86
N VAL A 4 10.58 5.36 -13.94
CA VAL A 4 9.22 5.11 -14.44
C VAL A 4 9.08 3.66 -14.88
N LYS A 5 10.07 3.17 -15.61
CA LYS A 5 10.05 1.80 -16.12
C LYS A 5 10.07 0.80 -14.97
N GLU A 6 10.92 1.05 -13.99
CA GLU A 6 11.02 0.15 -12.85
C GLU A 6 9.76 0.17 -12.01
N THR A 7 9.14 1.35 -11.89
CA THR A 7 7.90 1.47 -11.17
C THR A 7 6.80 0.66 -11.84
N LYS A 8 6.78 0.66 -13.16
CA LYS A 8 5.81 -0.13 -13.90
C LYS A 8 5.98 -1.62 -13.61
N GLU A 9 7.22 -2.08 -13.61
CA GLU A 9 7.50 -3.49 -13.34
C GLU A 9 7.08 -3.86 -11.94
N TYR A 10 7.43 -3.04 -10.96
CA TYR A 10 7.04 -3.27 -9.58
C TYR A 10 5.51 -3.34 -9.45
N ASN A 11 4.81 -2.38 -10.03
CA ASN A 11 3.37 -2.31 -9.91
C ASN A 11 2.66 -3.45 -10.63
N ARG A 12 3.29 -4.01 -11.64
CA ARG A 12 2.72 -5.16 -12.34
C ARG A 12 2.72 -6.39 -11.45
N ILE A 13 3.78 -6.55 -10.66
CA ILE A 13 3.91 -7.70 -9.77
C ILE A 13 3.10 -7.50 -8.49
N PHE A 14 3.28 -6.34 -7.85
CA PHE A 14 2.59 -6.01 -6.62
C PHE A 14 1.49 -5.00 -6.93
N ARG A 15 0.41 -5.50 -7.55
CA ARG A 15 -0.67 -4.63 -8.02
C ARG A 15 -1.64 -4.35 -6.89
N LYS A 16 -1.65 -3.10 -6.47
CA LYS A 16 -2.57 -2.66 -5.43
C LYS A 16 -3.97 -2.50 -6.00
N VAL A 17 -4.97 -2.73 -5.16
CA VAL A 17 -6.35 -2.56 -5.54
C VAL A 17 -6.79 -1.15 -5.17
N LEU A 18 -7.44 -0.47 -6.11
CA LEU A 18 -7.91 0.89 -5.89
C LEU A 18 -9.39 0.87 -5.54
N PHE A 19 -9.73 1.53 -4.44
CA PHE A 19 -11.12 1.75 -4.06
C PHE A 19 -11.41 3.24 -4.05
N GLN A 20 -12.52 3.63 -4.64
CA GLN A 20 -12.98 5.00 -4.62
C GLN A 20 -14.22 5.08 -3.76
N VAL A 21 -14.20 5.95 -2.76
CA VAL A 21 -15.29 6.08 -1.81
C VAL A 21 -15.72 7.53 -1.73
N LEU A 22 -17.01 7.76 -1.86
CA LEU A 22 -17.60 9.08 -1.66
C LEU A 22 -18.21 9.12 -0.26
N ILE A 23 -17.84 10.16 0.48
CA ILE A 23 -18.31 10.33 1.84
C ILE A 23 -19.09 11.63 1.92
N ASP A 24 -20.12 11.64 2.76
CA ASP A 24 -20.97 12.81 2.88
C ASP A 24 -20.15 14.04 3.28
N PRO A 25 -20.55 15.23 2.84
CA PRO A 25 -19.66 16.39 2.94
C PRO A 25 -19.21 16.72 4.35
N THR A 26 -20.13 16.72 5.30
CA THR A 26 -19.79 17.14 6.66
C THR A 26 -18.95 16.09 7.38
N ARG A 27 -19.36 14.84 7.29
CA ARG A 27 -18.63 13.76 7.94
C ARG A 27 -17.28 13.52 7.29
N GLY A 28 -17.24 13.69 5.96
CA GLY A 28 -15.97 13.56 5.26
C GLY A 28 -15.00 14.65 5.63
N LYS A 29 -15.50 15.89 5.75
CA LYS A 29 -14.64 16.99 6.17
C LYS A 29 -14.14 16.78 7.60
N LEU A 30 -15.03 16.33 8.47
CA LEU A 30 -14.64 16.05 9.85
C LEU A 30 -13.53 14.99 9.90
N PHE A 31 -13.68 13.93 9.13
CA PHE A 31 -12.68 12.88 9.07
C PHE A 31 -11.33 13.42 8.59
N LYS A 32 -11.37 14.22 7.52
CA LYS A 32 -10.16 14.78 6.97
C LYS A 32 -9.47 15.71 7.96
N ASP A 33 -10.26 16.57 8.61
CA ASP A 33 -9.72 17.52 9.58
C ASP A 33 -9.09 16.80 10.77
N LEU A 34 -9.71 15.71 11.21
CA LEU A 34 -9.15 14.93 12.31
C LEU A 34 -7.82 14.28 11.91
N CYS A 35 -7.75 13.75 10.70
CA CYS A 35 -6.50 13.16 10.23
C CYS A 35 -5.40 14.21 10.15
N ASP A 36 -5.74 15.40 9.63
CA ASP A 36 -4.76 16.47 9.52
C ASP A 36 -4.26 16.91 10.89
N ALA A 37 -5.18 17.02 11.85
CA ALA A 37 -4.82 17.44 13.20
C ALA A 37 -3.90 16.42 13.88
N ARG A 38 -4.04 15.14 13.53
CA ARG A 38 -3.23 14.09 14.11
C ARG A 38 -1.98 13.81 13.31
N GLY A 39 -1.77 14.55 12.21
CA GLY A 39 -0.61 14.33 11.36
C GLY A 39 -0.65 13.04 10.57
N GLU A 40 -1.85 12.53 10.31
CA GLU A 40 -2.03 11.28 9.59
C GLU A 40 -2.59 11.53 8.20
N LYS A 41 -2.21 10.69 7.24
CA LYS A 41 -2.79 10.77 5.91
C LYS A 41 -4.13 10.04 5.90
N ALA A 42 -5.15 10.67 5.32
CA ALA A 42 -6.47 10.07 5.26
C ALA A 42 -6.44 8.72 4.56
N SER A 43 -5.66 8.60 3.48
CA SER A 43 -5.58 7.35 2.76
C SER A 43 -4.94 6.24 3.60
N ALA A 44 -3.97 6.58 4.43
CA ALA A 44 -3.35 5.60 5.31
C ALA A 44 -4.33 5.13 6.38
N VAL A 45 -5.10 6.06 6.93
CA VAL A 45 -6.10 5.71 7.94
C VAL A 45 -7.18 4.83 7.33
N LEU A 46 -7.63 5.16 6.11
CA LEU A 46 -8.64 4.34 5.44
C LEU A 46 -8.12 2.93 5.16
N ARG A 47 -6.86 2.83 4.77
CA ARG A 47 -6.25 1.51 4.53
C ARG A 47 -6.23 0.69 5.81
N GLU A 48 -5.85 1.32 6.90
CA GLU A 48 -5.80 0.64 8.18
C GLU A 48 -7.19 0.17 8.61
N LEU A 49 -8.20 1.01 8.43
CA LEU A 49 -9.56 0.64 8.76
C LEU A 49 -10.05 -0.53 7.91
N ALA A 50 -9.66 -0.55 6.64
CA ALA A 50 -10.02 -1.65 5.76
C ALA A 50 -9.37 -2.95 6.22
N TYR A 51 -8.11 -2.87 6.66
CA TYR A 51 -7.43 -4.06 7.16
C TYR A 51 -8.07 -4.56 8.45
N GLN A 52 -8.44 -3.64 9.34
CA GLN A 52 -9.10 -4.02 10.58
C GLN A 52 -10.45 -4.69 10.30
N TYR A 53 -11.19 -4.16 9.35
CA TYR A 53 -12.45 -4.77 8.96
C TYR A 53 -12.25 -6.18 8.41
N ALA A 54 -11.27 -6.33 7.54
CA ALA A 54 -10.98 -7.64 6.95
C ALA A 54 -10.55 -8.63 8.02
N GLU A 55 -9.69 -8.19 8.93
CA GLU A 55 -9.22 -9.07 10.00
C GLU A 55 -10.36 -9.52 10.91
N THR A 56 -11.28 -8.61 11.17
CA THR A 56 -12.41 -8.89 12.06
C THR A 56 -13.42 -9.85 11.43
N HIS A 57 -13.66 -9.73 10.13
CA HIS A 57 -14.77 -10.43 9.48
C HIS A 57 -14.35 -11.62 8.64
N ALA A 58 -13.10 -11.71 8.26
CA ALA A 58 -12.62 -12.88 7.51
C ALA A 58 -12.28 -14.00 8.47
N ASP A 59 -12.23 -15.23 7.96
CA ASP A 59 -11.65 -16.31 8.74
C ASP A 59 -10.21 -15.95 9.05
N GLY A 60 -9.77 -16.29 10.28
CA GLY A 60 -8.42 -15.95 10.69
C GLY A 60 -7.35 -16.45 9.73
N GLU A 61 -7.60 -17.62 9.15
CA GLU A 61 -6.65 -18.18 8.20
C GLU A 61 -6.66 -17.40 6.88
N ASP A 62 -7.83 -16.98 6.44
CA ASP A 62 -7.94 -16.24 5.19
C ASP A 62 -7.18 -14.93 5.24
N TYR A 63 -7.31 -14.21 6.36
CA TYR A 63 -6.60 -12.95 6.49
C TYR A 63 -5.09 -13.16 6.55
N LYS A 64 -4.64 -14.16 7.31
CA LYS A 64 -3.22 -14.47 7.41
C LYS A 64 -2.65 -14.91 6.07
N ASN A 65 -3.41 -15.69 5.32
CA ASN A 65 -2.97 -16.12 3.99
C ASN A 65 -2.85 -14.94 3.04
N ALA A 66 -3.81 -14.02 3.09
CA ALA A 66 -3.77 -12.83 2.24
C ALA A 66 -2.57 -11.96 2.61
N GLU A 67 -2.32 -11.77 3.90
CA GLU A 67 -1.19 -10.99 4.36
C GLU A 67 0.14 -11.60 3.93
N SER A 68 0.25 -12.92 4.08
CA SER A 68 1.46 -13.62 3.66
C SER A 68 1.67 -13.52 2.16
N GLU A 69 0.58 -13.60 1.40
CA GLU A 69 0.67 -13.48 -0.04
C GLU A 69 1.11 -12.08 -0.44
N ASP A 70 0.60 -11.05 0.23
CA ASP A 70 1.02 -9.69 -0.04
C ASP A 70 2.50 -9.51 0.22
N MET A 71 3.00 -10.08 1.33
CA MET A 71 4.42 -10.01 1.64
C MET A 71 5.25 -10.71 0.57
N ARG A 72 4.78 -11.88 0.11
CA ARG A 72 5.48 -12.62 -0.93
C ARG A 72 5.54 -11.81 -2.22
N LEU A 73 4.42 -11.21 -2.60
CA LEU A 73 4.37 -10.41 -3.81
C LEU A 73 5.24 -9.16 -3.71
N MET A 74 5.25 -8.53 -2.54
CA MET A 74 6.09 -7.37 -2.33
C MET A 74 7.56 -7.73 -2.44
N ASN A 75 7.96 -8.84 -1.82
CA ASN A 75 9.35 -9.29 -1.89
C ASN A 75 9.74 -9.63 -3.32
N LYS A 76 8.85 -10.28 -4.05
CA LYS A 76 9.11 -10.63 -5.44
C LYS A 76 9.27 -9.38 -6.28
N ALA A 77 8.44 -8.37 -6.05
CA ALA A 77 8.53 -7.11 -6.77
C ALA A 77 9.85 -6.41 -6.48
N GLN A 78 10.30 -6.43 -5.23
CA GLN A 78 11.57 -5.83 -4.87
C GLN A 78 12.74 -6.55 -5.53
N GLU A 79 12.69 -7.87 -5.57
CA GLU A 79 13.72 -8.64 -6.25
C GLU A 79 13.79 -8.30 -7.72
N SER A 80 12.63 -8.13 -8.35
CA SER A 80 12.58 -7.79 -9.75
C SER A 80 13.22 -6.43 -10.01
N ARG A 81 12.98 -5.47 -9.12
CA ARG A 81 13.61 -4.15 -9.25
C ARG A 81 15.12 -4.24 -9.16
N ILE A 82 15.61 -5.01 -8.21
CA ILE A 82 17.05 -5.19 -8.05
C ILE A 82 17.64 -5.90 -9.25
N ALA A 83 16.98 -6.94 -9.73
CA ALA A 83 17.44 -7.70 -10.88
C ALA A 83 17.51 -6.85 -12.14
N ASN A 84 16.67 -5.83 -12.24
CA ASN A 84 16.66 -4.92 -13.38
C ASN A 84 17.66 -3.78 -13.23
N GLY A 85 18.53 -3.86 -12.26
CA GLY A 85 19.59 -2.88 -12.09
C GLY A 85 19.26 -1.73 -11.16
N PHE A 86 18.10 -1.73 -10.56
CA PHE A 86 17.74 -0.67 -9.64
C PHE A 86 18.29 -1.00 -8.26
N ASN A 87 19.26 -0.23 -7.83
CA ASN A 87 19.97 -0.54 -6.59
C ASN A 87 19.96 0.66 -5.65
N TRP A 88 19.12 0.61 -4.64
CA TRP A 88 19.01 1.68 -3.66
C TRP A 88 20.30 1.89 -2.87
N THR A 89 20.87 0.79 -2.42
CA THR A 89 22.06 0.85 -1.58
C THR A 89 23.20 1.53 -2.29
N LYS A 90 23.42 1.12 -3.53
CA LYS A 90 24.51 1.70 -4.32
C LYS A 90 24.30 3.20 -4.51
N LYS A 91 23.06 3.58 -4.80
CA LYS A 91 22.75 4.98 -4.98
C LYS A 91 22.98 5.80 -3.73
N CYS A 92 22.61 5.24 -2.61
CA CYS A 92 22.77 5.93 -1.33
C CYS A 92 24.23 6.08 -0.94
N GLU A 93 25.04 5.13 -1.31
CA GLU A 93 26.46 5.18 -0.98
C GLU A 93 27.22 6.25 -1.73
N GLU A 94 26.70 6.64 -2.86
CA GLU A 94 27.35 7.67 -3.65
C GLU A 94 26.89 9.05 -3.26
#